data_576d5f883734c0e7e15774c4d2523aa9
#
_entry.id   576d5f883734c0e7e15774c4d2523aa9
#
_cell.length_a   1.000
_cell.length_b   1.000
_cell.length_c   1.000
_cell.angle_alpha   90.00
_cell.angle_beta   90.00
_cell.angle_gamma   90.00
#
_symmetry.space_group_name_H-M   'P 1'
#
loop_
_entity.id
_entity.type
_entity.pdbx_description
1 polymer ?
#
loop_
_entity_poly.entity_id
_entity_poly.type
_entity_poly.pdbx_seq_one_letter_code
_entity_poly.pdbx_strand_id
1 'polypeptide(L)'
;MFSIYLINYFWQWLPNEFTLILGLSIPGAMIAGLSANKLLKDKDKKRSVLVLTGLMITVGPSLTVLRIIDIKFQTNILPEVGLGVFSALFFLVAMHSAFMAGVRVINGILFSSMFSDVVEDHQNATNARSEGLIISVNGLSGKVLGGVGVLLSGLLLSLAGFGEEGSIEEKREAVTNLAIFSTSLLYIIAPISLYFISKYEINKSVHEDNLTSLGYDTGKIET
;
A
#
# COMPACT_ATOMS: atom_id res chain seq x y z
N MET A 1 3.75 -11.83 5.15
CA MET A 1 4.28 -13.02 5.82
C MET A 1 5.80 -13.12 5.76
N PHE A 2 6.44 -12.95 4.62
CA PHE A 2 7.91 -12.97 4.52
C PHE A 2 8.63 -11.68 4.97
N SER A 3 7.90 -10.67 5.41
CA SER A 3 8.48 -9.37 5.86
C SER A 3 9.50 -9.52 6.99
N ILE A 4 9.31 -10.48 7.89
CA ILE A 4 10.25 -10.73 8.99
C ILE A 4 11.63 -11.18 8.47
N TYR A 5 11.66 -11.97 7.38
CA TYR A 5 12.92 -12.38 6.75
C TYR A 5 13.63 -11.20 6.08
N LEU A 6 12.87 -10.32 5.40
CA LEU A 6 13.42 -9.08 4.84
C LEU A 6 13.98 -8.18 5.94
N ILE A 7 13.28 -8.01 7.05
CA ILE A 7 13.72 -7.21 8.18
C ILE A 7 15.05 -7.74 8.73
N ASN A 8 15.12 -9.04 9.02
CA ASN A 8 16.25 -9.62 9.72
C ASN A 8 17.48 -9.84 8.81
N TYR A 9 17.30 -10.29 7.58
CA TYR A 9 18.42 -10.71 6.71
C TYR A 9 18.74 -9.71 5.60
N PHE A 10 17.74 -9.02 5.07
CA PHE A 10 17.94 -8.04 3.99
C PHE A 10 18.30 -6.66 4.54
N TRP A 11 17.50 -6.16 5.50
CA TRP A 11 17.73 -4.87 6.15
C TRP A 11 18.61 -4.97 7.39
N GLN A 12 18.80 -6.16 7.95
CA GLN A 12 19.59 -6.44 9.14
C GLN A 12 19.14 -5.62 10.37
N TRP A 13 17.83 -5.37 10.48
CA TRP A 13 17.24 -4.74 11.65
C TRP A 13 17.01 -5.74 12.78
N LEU A 14 17.30 -5.32 14.00
CA LEU A 14 16.82 -6.00 15.18
C LEU A 14 15.30 -5.77 15.35
N PRO A 15 14.55 -6.68 16.02
CA PRO A 15 13.11 -6.52 16.21
C PRO A 15 12.69 -5.23 16.89
N ASN A 16 13.47 -4.76 17.88
CA ASN A 16 13.25 -3.49 18.58
C ASN A 16 13.47 -2.26 17.67
N GLU A 17 14.47 -2.30 16.81
CA GLU A 17 14.76 -1.24 15.83
C GLU A 17 13.61 -1.10 14.82
N PHE A 18 13.16 -2.24 14.30
CA PHE A 18 12.00 -2.25 13.38
C PHE A 18 10.72 -1.76 14.07
N THR A 19 10.51 -2.12 15.34
CA THR A 19 9.38 -1.61 16.13
C THR A 19 9.41 -0.10 16.26
N LEU A 20 10.59 0.50 16.44
CA LEU A 20 10.76 1.95 16.46
C LEU A 20 10.45 2.59 15.12
N ILE A 21 10.90 1.99 13.99
CA ILE A 21 10.58 2.48 12.65
C ILE A 21 9.06 2.47 12.43
N LEU A 22 8.37 1.40 12.83
CA LEU A 22 6.90 1.34 12.76
C LEU A 22 6.25 2.40 13.65
N GLY A 23 6.73 2.58 14.87
CA GLY A 23 6.26 3.63 15.78
C GLY A 23 6.39 5.03 15.20
N LEU A 24 7.53 5.33 14.58
CA LEU A 24 7.81 6.60 13.92
C LEU A 24 6.95 6.82 12.65
N SER A 25 6.35 5.78 12.09
CA SER A 25 5.42 5.91 10.96
C SER A 25 4.02 6.39 11.39
N ILE A 26 3.63 6.22 12.65
CA ILE A 26 2.31 6.60 13.19
C ILE A 26 2.04 8.10 13.03
N PRO A 27 2.94 9.02 13.41
CA PRO A 27 2.73 10.45 13.19
C PRO A 27 2.43 10.81 11.73
N GLY A 28 3.13 10.18 10.77
CA GLY A 28 2.87 10.37 9.35
C GLY A 28 1.45 9.98 8.94
N ALA A 29 0.97 8.84 9.42
CA ALA A 29 -0.39 8.37 9.22
C ALA A 29 -1.43 9.31 9.86
N MET A 30 -1.18 9.77 11.09
CA MET A 30 -2.06 10.69 11.81
C MET A 30 -2.18 12.05 11.13
N ILE A 31 -1.06 12.67 10.76
CA ILE A 31 -1.03 13.96 10.05
C ILE A 31 -1.80 13.83 8.73
N ALA A 32 -1.58 12.76 7.98
CA ALA A 32 -2.27 12.51 6.72
C ALA A 32 -3.79 12.35 6.93
N GLY A 33 -4.23 11.57 7.91
CA GLY A 33 -5.64 11.37 8.24
C GLY A 33 -6.32 12.68 8.64
N LEU A 34 -5.72 13.45 9.54
CA LEU A 34 -6.24 14.75 9.99
C LEU A 34 -6.27 15.81 8.86
N SER A 35 -5.33 15.71 7.92
CA SER A 35 -5.24 16.63 6.79
C SER A 35 -6.05 16.18 5.56
N ALA A 36 -6.62 14.98 5.58
CA ALA A 36 -7.25 14.36 4.41
C ALA A 36 -8.34 15.25 3.81
N ASN A 37 -9.25 15.78 4.63
CA ASN A 37 -10.31 16.66 4.16
C ASN A 37 -9.77 17.90 3.43
N LYS A 38 -8.72 18.53 3.98
CA LYS A 38 -8.10 19.72 3.37
C LYS A 38 -7.36 19.37 2.08
N LEU A 39 -6.69 18.21 2.04
CA LEU A 39 -5.91 17.78 0.89
C LEU A 39 -6.79 17.29 -0.27
N LEU A 40 -7.97 16.74 0.05
CA LEU A 40 -8.88 16.12 -0.93
C LEU A 40 -10.04 17.03 -1.32
N LYS A 41 -10.24 18.14 -0.61
CA LYS A 41 -11.29 19.14 -0.95
C LYS A 41 -11.17 19.51 -2.44
N ASP A 42 -12.26 19.45 -3.15
CA ASP A 42 -12.41 19.81 -4.56
C ASP A 42 -11.54 18.98 -5.55
N LYS A 43 -10.92 17.89 -5.11
CA LYS A 43 -10.15 17.02 -6.00
C LYS A 43 -10.99 15.86 -6.52
N ASP A 44 -10.75 15.52 -7.78
CA ASP A 44 -11.33 14.32 -8.39
C ASP A 44 -10.79 13.07 -7.70
N LYS A 45 -11.71 12.24 -7.17
CA LYS A 45 -11.38 11.02 -6.41
C LYS A 45 -10.57 10.03 -7.26
N LYS A 46 -11.01 9.75 -8.49
CA LYS A 46 -10.35 8.83 -9.41
C LYS A 46 -8.91 9.25 -9.69
N ARG A 47 -8.72 10.53 -10.06
CA ARG A 47 -7.38 11.06 -10.35
C ARG A 47 -6.48 11.00 -9.12
N SER A 48 -7.01 11.34 -7.95
CA SER A 48 -6.26 11.30 -6.70
C SER A 48 -5.83 9.87 -6.35
N VAL A 49 -6.72 8.89 -6.47
CA VAL A 49 -6.39 7.48 -6.23
C VAL A 49 -5.35 6.97 -7.23
N LEU A 50 -5.47 7.31 -8.52
CA LEU A 50 -4.48 6.91 -9.53
C LEU A 50 -3.09 7.47 -9.21
N VAL A 51 -3.00 8.75 -8.80
CA VAL A 51 -1.72 9.38 -8.43
C VAL A 51 -1.15 8.74 -7.16
N LEU A 52 -1.96 8.55 -6.11
CA LEU A 52 -1.50 7.96 -4.86
C LEU A 52 -1.09 6.48 -5.04
N THR A 53 -1.87 5.72 -5.82
CA THR A 53 -1.51 4.33 -6.15
C THR A 53 -0.22 4.29 -6.99
N GLY A 54 -0.06 5.18 -7.95
CA GLY A 54 1.20 5.34 -8.70
C GLY A 54 2.39 5.65 -7.80
N LEU A 55 2.22 6.55 -6.81
CA LEU A 55 3.23 6.81 -5.77
C LEU A 55 3.54 5.56 -4.95
N MET A 56 2.53 4.80 -4.55
CA MET A 56 2.73 3.56 -3.79
C MET A 56 3.50 2.51 -4.58
N ILE A 57 3.30 2.44 -5.89
CA ILE A 57 3.99 1.51 -6.79
C ILE A 57 5.44 1.94 -7.05
N THR A 58 5.69 3.24 -7.20
CA THR A 58 7.03 3.75 -7.56
C THR A 58 7.89 4.03 -6.34
N VAL A 59 7.38 4.81 -5.39
CA VAL A 59 8.13 5.21 -4.19
C VAL A 59 8.12 4.11 -3.13
N GLY A 60 7.02 3.35 -2.99
CA GLY A 60 6.92 2.31 -1.97
C GLY A 60 8.09 1.31 -1.96
N PRO A 61 8.43 0.66 -3.08
CA PRO A 61 9.54 -0.29 -3.16
C PRO A 61 10.90 0.37 -3.42
N SER A 62 10.99 1.70 -3.58
CA SER A 62 12.22 2.38 -4.04
C SER A 62 13.45 2.04 -3.19
N LEU A 63 13.35 2.07 -1.87
CA LEU A 63 14.47 1.71 -0.99
C LEU A 63 14.86 0.24 -1.13
N THR A 64 13.88 -0.66 -1.32
CA THR A 64 14.15 -2.08 -1.57
C THR A 64 14.88 -2.27 -2.90
N VAL A 65 14.46 -1.57 -3.95
CA VAL A 65 15.14 -1.59 -5.26
C VAL A 65 16.58 -1.07 -5.16
N LEU A 66 16.75 0.07 -4.50
CA LEU A 66 18.10 0.63 -4.27
C LEU A 66 18.99 -0.34 -3.49
N ARG A 67 18.44 -1.00 -2.46
CA ARG A 67 19.19 -2.00 -1.69
C ARG A 67 19.55 -3.23 -2.52
N ILE A 68 18.67 -3.69 -3.42
CA ILE A 68 18.98 -4.78 -4.37
C ILE A 68 20.14 -4.36 -5.29
N ILE A 69 20.11 -3.13 -5.79
CA ILE A 69 21.17 -2.57 -6.63
C ILE A 69 22.50 -2.56 -5.86
N ASP A 70 22.51 -2.05 -4.63
CA ASP A 70 23.70 -2.02 -3.78
C ASP A 70 24.31 -3.42 -3.59
N ILE A 71 23.47 -4.42 -3.30
CA ILE A 71 23.94 -5.79 -3.08
C ILE A 71 24.47 -6.42 -4.37
N LYS A 72 23.77 -6.24 -5.50
CA LYS A 72 24.13 -6.90 -6.77
C LYS A 72 25.30 -6.23 -7.48
N PHE A 73 25.41 -4.91 -7.38
CA PHE A 73 26.43 -4.11 -8.10
C PHE A 73 27.49 -3.49 -7.18
N GLN A 74 27.41 -3.72 -5.87
CA GLN A 74 28.35 -3.19 -4.86
C GLN A 74 28.50 -1.66 -4.93
N THR A 75 27.38 -0.94 -5.07
CA THR A 75 27.37 0.50 -5.39
C THR A 75 27.36 1.42 -4.18
N ASN A 76 27.10 1.05 -2.99
CA ASN A 76 27.06 1.90 -1.78
C ASN A 76 26.18 3.18 -1.93
N ILE A 77 25.04 3.07 -2.64
CA ILE A 77 24.07 4.18 -2.79
C ILE A 77 23.38 4.47 -1.46
N LEU A 78 23.01 3.40 -0.74
CA LEU A 78 22.41 3.50 0.58
C LEU A 78 23.47 3.46 1.68
N PRO A 79 23.19 4.10 2.83
CA PRO A 79 24.06 3.95 4.00
C PRO A 79 24.16 2.48 4.45
N GLU A 80 25.23 2.16 5.16
CA GLU A 80 25.51 0.80 5.65
C GLU A 80 24.38 0.27 6.54
N VAL A 81 24.11 -1.03 6.43
CA VAL A 81 23.13 -1.75 7.27
C VAL A 81 23.75 -2.20 8.59
N GLY A 82 22.92 -2.49 9.58
CA GLY A 82 23.39 -3.06 10.86
C GLY A 82 24.06 -2.07 11.82
N LEU A 83 24.04 -0.77 11.49
CA LEU A 83 24.58 0.27 12.38
C LEU A 83 23.63 0.70 13.52
N GLY A 84 22.46 0.07 13.59
CA GLY A 84 21.50 0.28 14.67
C GLY A 84 20.68 1.57 14.57
N VAL A 85 19.99 1.85 15.68
CA VAL A 85 19.20 3.08 15.89
C VAL A 85 20.12 4.30 15.80
N PHE A 86 19.62 5.38 15.21
CA PHE A 86 20.34 6.63 14.93
C PHE A 86 21.34 6.59 13.76
N SER A 87 21.41 5.49 13.00
CA SER A 87 22.14 5.48 11.75
C SER A 87 21.42 6.32 10.67
N ALA A 88 22.17 6.77 9.65
CA ALA A 88 21.59 7.48 8.51
C ALA A 88 20.53 6.64 7.78
N LEU A 89 20.77 5.32 7.67
CA LEU A 89 19.81 4.39 7.09
C LEU A 89 18.54 4.29 7.93
N PHE A 90 18.64 4.27 9.27
CA PHE A 90 17.48 4.23 10.17
C PHE A 90 16.57 5.43 9.94
N PHE A 91 17.10 6.64 9.91
CA PHE A 91 16.30 7.84 9.67
C PHE A 91 15.71 7.87 8.26
N LEU A 92 16.47 7.45 7.24
CA LEU A 92 15.98 7.37 5.86
C LEU A 92 14.78 6.41 5.77
N VAL A 93 14.88 5.21 6.33
CA VAL A 93 13.81 4.22 6.32
C VAL A 93 12.61 4.67 7.17
N ALA A 94 12.85 5.30 8.32
CA ALA A 94 11.79 5.83 9.18
C ALA A 94 11.00 6.96 8.48
N MET A 95 11.69 7.91 7.86
CA MET A 95 11.05 8.98 7.10
C MET A 95 10.26 8.46 5.89
N HIS A 96 10.85 7.54 5.14
CA HIS A 96 10.16 6.88 4.02
C HIS A 96 8.92 6.12 4.51
N SER A 97 9.03 5.38 5.61
CA SER A 97 7.92 4.63 6.20
C SER A 97 6.80 5.56 6.69
N ALA A 98 7.14 6.68 7.33
CA ALA A 98 6.18 7.69 7.78
C ALA A 98 5.45 8.34 6.59
N PHE A 99 6.19 8.71 5.54
CA PHE A 99 5.61 9.25 4.31
C PHE A 99 4.65 8.24 3.65
N MET A 100 5.10 7.01 3.48
CA MET A 100 4.29 5.95 2.86
C MET A 100 3.08 5.54 3.72
N ALA A 101 3.18 5.63 5.04
CA ALA A 101 2.03 5.44 5.93
C ALA A 101 0.96 6.51 5.69
N GLY A 102 1.36 7.78 5.55
CA GLY A 102 0.47 8.87 5.18
C GLY A 102 -0.21 8.66 3.83
N VAL A 103 0.55 8.30 2.80
CA VAL A 103 0.02 8.01 1.45
C VAL A 103 -1.02 6.89 1.50
N ARG A 104 -0.75 5.80 2.25
CA ARG A 104 -1.69 4.67 2.40
C ARG A 104 -2.98 5.09 3.11
N VAL A 105 -2.90 5.93 4.14
CA VAL A 105 -4.09 6.41 4.86
C VAL A 105 -4.98 7.25 3.94
N ILE A 106 -4.41 8.21 3.21
CA ILE A 106 -5.18 9.04 2.28
C ILE A 106 -5.79 8.19 1.17
N ASN A 107 -5.03 7.26 0.61
CA ASN A 107 -5.51 6.35 -0.42
C ASN A 107 -6.66 5.47 0.09
N GLY A 108 -6.56 4.95 1.32
CA GLY A 108 -7.61 4.18 1.97
C GLY A 108 -8.90 4.97 2.19
N ILE A 109 -8.81 6.24 2.61
CA ILE A 109 -9.96 7.13 2.75
C ILE A 109 -10.66 7.34 1.41
N LEU A 110 -9.90 7.59 0.34
CA LEU A 110 -10.45 7.75 -1.01
C LEU A 110 -11.11 6.47 -1.51
N PHE A 111 -10.48 5.31 -1.35
CA PHE A 111 -11.09 4.03 -1.72
C PHE A 111 -12.41 3.79 -0.98
N SER A 112 -12.45 4.06 0.32
CA SER A 112 -13.68 3.92 1.10
C SER A 112 -14.77 4.85 0.59
N SER A 113 -14.43 6.10 0.24
CA SER A 113 -15.37 7.05 -0.35
C SER A 113 -15.87 6.59 -1.73
N MET A 114 -14.98 6.12 -2.62
CA MET A 114 -15.37 5.58 -3.93
C MET A 114 -16.26 4.33 -3.80
N PHE A 115 -16.05 3.55 -2.76
CA PHE A 115 -16.90 2.39 -2.46
C PHE A 115 -18.33 2.80 -2.08
N SER A 116 -18.48 3.87 -1.28
CA SER A 116 -19.79 4.45 -0.98
C SER A 116 -20.50 4.96 -2.23
N ASP A 117 -19.76 5.64 -3.13
CA ASP A 117 -20.32 6.11 -4.39
C ASP A 117 -20.88 4.96 -5.25
N VAL A 118 -20.21 3.80 -5.28
CA VAL A 118 -20.68 2.60 -5.99
C VAL A 118 -21.97 2.03 -5.37
N VAL A 119 -22.07 2.08 -4.04
CA VAL A 119 -23.32 1.64 -3.34
C VAL A 119 -24.48 2.53 -3.71
N GLU A 120 -24.30 3.85 -3.73
CA GLU A 120 -25.31 4.84 -4.09
C GLU A 120 -25.72 4.71 -5.57
N ASP A 121 -24.76 4.57 -6.47
CA ASP A 121 -24.99 4.36 -7.91
C ASP A 121 -25.81 3.08 -8.17
N HIS A 122 -25.45 1.99 -7.51
CA HIS A 122 -26.21 0.74 -7.58
C HIS A 122 -27.64 0.88 -7.03
N GLN A 123 -27.80 1.57 -5.90
CA GLN A 123 -29.14 1.82 -5.32
C GLN A 123 -29.99 2.68 -6.25
N ASN A 124 -29.43 3.68 -6.90
CA ASN A 124 -30.12 4.52 -7.87
C ASN A 124 -30.56 3.72 -9.10
N ALA A 125 -29.69 2.85 -9.62
CA ALA A 125 -29.97 2.03 -10.80
C ALA A 125 -30.99 0.92 -10.56
N THR A 126 -31.05 0.35 -9.34
CA THR A 126 -31.85 -0.85 -9.04
C THR A 126 -33.03 -0.61 -8.10
N ASN A 127 -33.13 0.58 -7.49
CA ASN A 127 -34.04 0.90 -6.38
C ASN A 127 -33.93 -0.06 -5.18
N ALA A 128 -32.80 -0.79 -5.07
CA ALA A 128 -32.55 -1.75 -4.00
C ALA A 128 -31.24 -1.40 -3.27
N ARG A 129 -31.30 -1.23 -1.95
CA ARG A 129 -30.12 -0.95 -1.14
C ARG A 129 -29.33 -2.22 -0.88
N SER A 130 -28.30 -2.47 -1.68
CA SER A 130 -27.46 -3.67 -1.63
C SER A 130 -26.13 -3.45 -0.92
N GLU A 131 -26.05 -2.48 -0.02
CA GLU A 131 -24.84 -2.09 0.72
C GLU A 131 -24.16 -3.30 1.40
N GLY A 132 -24.97 -4.12 2.12
CA GLY A 132 -24.44 -5.30 2.80
C GLY A 132 -23.84 -6.33 1.85
N LEU A 133 -24.41 -6.52 0.66
CA LEU A 133 -23.87 -7.42 -0.36
C LEU A 133 -22.53 -6.90 -0.90
N ILE A 134 -22.45 -5.64 -1.27
CA ILE A 134 -21.24 -5.01 -1.82
C ILE A 134 -20.11 -5.04 -0.79
N ILE A 135 -20.38 -4.69 0.47
CA ILE A 135 -19.39 -4.76 1.56
C ILE A 135 -18.95 -6.22 1.80
N SER A 136 -19.86 -7.18 1.75
CA SER A 136 -19.56 -8.60 1.93
C SER A 136 -18.64 -9.13 0.83
N VAL A 137 -18.87 -8.75 -0.44
CA VAL A 137 -18.03 -9.12 -1.58
C VAL A 137 -16.63 -8.53 -1.40
N ASN A 138 -16.52 -7.26 -0.98
CA ASN A 138 -15.22 -6.64 -0.68
C ASN A 138 -14.46 -7.39 0.43
N GLY A 139 -15.15 -7.70 1.53
CA GLY A 139 -14.58 -8.46 2.65
C GLY A 139 -14.15 -9.88 2.26
N LEU A 140 -14.97 -10.58 1.45
CA LEU A 140 -14.63 -11.90 0.92
C LEU A 140 -13.41 -11.84 0.00
N SER A 141 -13.38 -10.86 -0.91
CA SER A 141 -12.24 -10.66 -1.83
C SER A 141 -10.95 -10.43 -1.05
N GLY A 142 -10.97 -9.62 0.01
CA GLY A 142 -9.82 -9.40 0.88
C GLY A 142 -9.31 -10.69 1.54
N LYS A 143 -10.23 -11.55 2.02
CA LYS A 143 -9.87 -12.85 2.62
C LYS A 143 -9.29 -13.82 1.60
N VAL A 144 -9.89 -13.93 0.41
CA VAL A 144 -9.38 -14.78 -0.68
C VAL A 144 -8.00 -14.32 -1.13
N LEU A 145 -7.82 -13.02 -1.39
CA LEU A 145 -6.52 -12.46 -1.76
C LEU A 145 -5.48 -12.63 -0.65
N GLY A 146 -5.88 -12.49 0.61
CA GLY A 146 -5.02 -12.79 1.76
C GLY A 146 -4.55 -14.24 1.77
N GLY A 147 -5.42 -15.20 1.54
CA GLY A 147 -5.08 -16.63 1.43
C GLY A 147 -4.13 -16.92 0.26
N VAL A 148 -4.43 -16.37 -0.92
CA VAL A 148 -3.54 -16.47 -2.11
C VAL A 148 -2.17 -15.84 -1.80
N GLY A 149 -2.15 -14.71 -1.11
CA GLY A 149 -0.91 -14.05 -0.69
C GLY A 149 -0.04 -14.91 0.23
N VAL A 150 -0.66 -15.69 1.14
CA VAL A 150 0.07 -16.66 1.98
C VAL A 150 0.69 -17.76 1.16
N LEU A 151 -0.08 -18.36 0.23
CA LEU A 151 0.41 -19.41 -0.67
C LEU A 151 1.56 -18.91 -1.55
N LEU A 152 1.41 -17.75 -2.16
CA LEU A 152 2.46 -17.13 -2.97
C LEU A 152 3.70 -16.80 -2.14
N SER A 153 3.53 -16.38 -0.88
CA SER A 153 4.68 -16.10 0.00
C SER A 153 5.49 -17.37 0.29
N GLY A 154 4.82 -18.51 0.53
CA GLY A 154 5.50 -19.80 0.71
C GLY A 154 6.22 -20.26 -0.56
N LEU A 155 5.57 -20.13 -1.71
CA LEU A 155 6.17 -20.47 -3.02
C LEU A 155 7.40 -19.60 -3.32
N LEU A 156 7.29 -18.29 -3.13
CA LEU A 156 8.41 -17.36 -3.35
C LEU A 156 9.59 -17.64 -2.42
N LEU A 157 9.32 -18.01 -1.16
CA LEU A 157 10.35 -18.38 -0.20
C LEU A 157 11.10 -19.65 -0.65
N SER A 158 10.34 -20.66 -1.11
CA SER A 158 10.92 -21.90 -1.66
C SER A 158 11.74 -21.64 -2.93
N LEU A 159 11.21 -20.85 -3.86
CA LEU A 159 11.92 -20.50 -5.11
C LEU A 159 13.17 -19.64 -4.85
N ALA A 160 13.17 -18.84 -3.79
CA ALA A 160 14.33 -18.07 -3.37
C ALA A 160 15.45 -18.94 -2.77
N GLY A 161 15.18 -20.20 -2.48
CA GLY A 161 16.15 -21.12 -1.88
C GLY A 161 16.33 -20.92 -0.38
N PHE A 162 15.32 -20.37 0.33
CA PHE A 162 15.41 -20.17 1.76
C PHE A 162 15.28 -21.50 2.50
N GLY A 163 16.37 -21.93 3.17
CA GLY A 163 16.40 -23.10 4.03
C GLY A 163 16.64 -22.73 5.50
N GLU A 164 16.02 -23.46 6.44
CA GLU A 164 16.19 -23.23 7.87
C GLU A 164 17.62 -23.54 8.35
N GLU A 165 18.26 -24.56 7.77
CA GLU A 165 19.59 -25.04 8.14
C GLU A 165 20.76 -24.29 7.47
N GLY A 166 20.47 -23.36 6.54
CA GLY A 166 21.51 -22.63 5.80
C GLY A 166 22.30 -21.64 6.67
N SER A 167 23.53 -21.35 6.23
CA SER A 167 24.38 -20.31 6.80
C SER A 167 23.71 -18.92 6.73
N ILE A 168 24.24 -17.94 7.48
CA ILE A 168 23.72 -16.55 7.45
C ILE A 168 23.87 -15.96 6.03
N GLU A 169 24.96 -16.25 5.34
CA GLU A 169 25.22 -15.82 3.97
C GLU A 169 24.21 -16.40 2.98
N GLU A 170 23.95 -17.70 3.03
CA GLU A 170 22.93 -18.36 2.19
C GLU A 170 21.52 -17.79 2.45
N LYS A 171 21.19 -17.54 3.71
CA LYS A 171 19.91 -16.89 4.08
C LYS A 171 19.81 -15.47 3.54
N ARG A 172 20.88 -14.69 3.55
CA ARG A 172 20.92 -13.33 2.98
C ARG A 172 20.75 -13.35 1.47
N GLU A 173 21.40 -14.29 0.78
CA GLU A 173 21.25 -14.44 -0.66
C GLU A 173 19.81 -14.86 -1.02
N ALA A 174 19.26 -15.87 -0.35
CA ALA A 174 17.89 -16.31 -0.53
C ALA A 174 16.88 -15.16 -0.30
N VAL A 175 17.07 -14.37 0.76
CA VAL A 175 16.18 -13.24 1.04
C VAL A 175 16.37 -12.08 0.05
N THR A 176 17.56 -11.90 -0.51
CA THR A 176 17.79 -10.96 -1.62
C THR A 176 17.01 -11.41 -2.88
N ASN A 177 17.06 -12.69 -3.22
CA ASN A 177 16.24 -13.25 -4.31
C ASN A 177 14.74 -13.10 -4.04
N LEU A 178 14.30 -13.32 -2.79
CA LEU A 178 12.92 -13.07 -2.37
C LEU A 178 12.51 -11.61 -2.56
N ALA A 179 13.40 -10.67 -2.22
CA ALA A 179 13.16 -9.24 -2.45
C ALA A 179 13.01 -8.93 -3.95
N ILE A 180 13.84 -9.52 -4.80
CA ILE A 180 13.76 -9.38 -6.26
C ILE A 180 12.43 -9.93 -6.77
N PHE A 181 12.07 -11.18 -6.42
CA PHE A 181 10.84 -11.80 -6.88
C PHE A 181 9.59 -11.04 -6.42
N SER A 182 9.52 -10.65 -5.15
CA SER A 182 8.37 -9.91 -4.62
C SER A 182 8.22 -8.52 -5.24
N THR A 183 9.33 -7.83 -5.48
CA THR A 183 9.32 -6.52 -6.15
C THR A 183 8.96 -6.66 -7.62
N SER A 184 9.46 -7.67 -8.32
CA SER A 184 9.09 -7.94 -9.71
C SER A 184 7.61 -8.29 -9.84
N LEU A 185 7.07 -9.11 -8.94
CA LEU A 185 5.65 -9.45 -8.91
C LEU A 185 4.77 -8.21 -8.68
N LEU A 186 5.20 -7.31 -7.80
CA LEU A 186 4.51 -6.03 -7.59
C LEU A 186 4.40 -5.24 -8.91
N TYR A 187 5.50 -5.08 -9.65
CA TYR A 187 5.51 -4.34 -10.91
C TYR A 187 4.71 -5.02 -12.04
N ILE A 188 4.53 -6.34 -11.98
CA ILE A 188 3.67 -7.07 -12.91
C ILE A 188 2.19 -6.84 -12.57
N ILE A 189 1.82 -6.87 -11.28
CA ILE A 189 0.42 -6.77 -10.83
C ILE A 189 -0.06 -5.30 -10.81
N ALA A 190 0.82 -4.36 -10.52
CA ALA A 190 0.47 -2.95 -10.34
C ALA A 190 -0.24 -2.31 -11.55
N PRO A 191 0.16 -2.53 -12.81
CA PRO A 191 -0.57 -2.01 -13.98
C PRO A 191 -2.01 -2.51 -14.07
N ILE A 192 -2.27 -3.75 -13.62
CA ILE A 192 -3.61 -4.34 -13.59
C ILE A 192 -4.50 -3.54 -12.62
N SER A 193 -3.97 -3.22 -11.43
CA SER A 193 -4.70 -2.40 -10.43
C SER A 193 -5.01 -1.00 -10.99
N LEU A 194 -4.03 -0.34 -11.60
CA LEU A 194 -4.22 0.97 -12.23
C LEU A 194 -5.24 0.93 -13.37
N TYR A 195 -5.24 -0.13 -14.17
CA TYR A 195 -6.23 -0.33 -15.22
C TYR A 195 -7.65 -0.42 -14.65
N PHE A 196 -7.89 -1.22 -13.60
CA PHE A 196 -9.22 -1.32 -13.00
C PHE A 196 -9.65 0.00 -12.34
N ILE A 197 -8.77 0.69 -11.63
CA ILE A 197 -9.06 2.02 -11.08
C ILE A 197 -9.42 3.00 -12.19
N SER A 198 -8.76 2.94 -13.34
CA SER A 198 -9.05 3.81 -14.48
C SER A 198 -10.45 3.61 -15.07
N LYS A 199 -11.11 2.47 -14.82
CA LYS A 199 -12.48 2.17 -15.25
C LYS A 199 -13.56 2.70 -14.32
N TYR A 200 -13.20 3.27 -13.17
CA TYR A 200 -14.16 3.94 -12.32
C TYR A 200 -14.71 5.20 -13.03
N GLU A 201 -16.05 5.32 -13.15
CA GLU A 201 -16.70 6.36 -13.96
C GLU A 201 -17.53 7.34 -13.14
N ILE A 202 -17.73 7.07 -11.84
CA ILE A 202 -18.53 7.93 -10.96
C ILE A 202 -17.70 9.19 -10.63
N ASN A 203 -17.96 10.26 -11.35
CA ASN A 203 -17.37 11.57 -11.09
C ASN A 203 -18.25 12.38 -10.12
N LYS A 204 -17.82 13.59 -9.77
CA LYS A 204 -18.53 14.45 -8.82
C LYS A 204 -19.96 14.75 -9.24
N SER A 205 -20.22 15.01 -10.54
CA SER A 205 -21.56 15.29 -11.03
C SER A 205 -22.47 14.07 -10.95
N VAL A 206 -21.98 12.89 -11.35
CA VAL A 206 -22.74 11.63 -11.22
C VAL A 206 -23.09 11.33 -9.77
N HIS A 207 -22.14 11.53 -8.85
CA HIS A 207 -22.39 11.36 -7.42
C HIS A 207 -23.46 12.34 -6.89
N GLU A 208 -23.39 13.62 -7.23
CA GLU A 208 -24.40 14.64 -6.85
C GLU A 208 -25.78 14.31 -7.43
N ASP A 209 -25.85 13.87 -8.68
CA ASP A 209 -27.09 13.43 -9.33
C ASP A 209 -27.68 12.18 -8.64
N ASN A 210 -26.85 11.21 -8.29
CA ASN A 210 -27.27 10.01 -7.55
C ASN A 210 -27.83 10.37 -6.18
N LEU A 211 -27.19 11.23 -5.42
CA LEU A 211 -27.66 11.69 -4.12
C LEU A 211 -29.02 12.42 -4.24
N THR A 212 -29.15 13.30 -5.21
CA THR A 212 -30.40 14.03 -5.47
C THR A 212 -31.55 13.08 -5.83
N SER A 213 -31.29 12.10 -6.70
CA SER A 213 -32.24 11.08 -7.11
C SER A 213 -32.71 10.19 -5.95
N LEU A 214 -31.83 9.94 -4.99
CA LEU A 214 -32.12 9.17 -3.77
C LEU A 214 -32.81 10.00 -2.66
N GLY A 215 -33.07 11.30 -2.91
CA GLY A 215 -33.74 12.19 -1.97
C GLY A 215 -32.84 12.70 -0.85
N TYR A 216 -31.53 12.58 -0.97
CA TYR A 216 -30.60 13.24 -0.05
C TYR A 216 -30.50 14.71 -0.41
N ASP A 217 -30.68 15.56 0.59
CA ASP A 217 -30.48 17.01 0.43
C ASP A 217 -28.98 17.25 0.19
N THR A 218 -28.62 17.54 -1.05
CA THR A 218 -27.28 17.98 -1.42
C THR A 218 -27.07 19.45 -1.08
N GLY A 219 -27.79 19.96 -0.08
CA GLY A 219 -27.66 21.33 0.38
C GLY A 219 -26.21 21.71 0.39
N LYS A 220 -25.85 22.63 -0.50
CA LYS A 220 -24.53 23.25 -0.58
C LYS A 220 -24.10 23.54 0.85
N ILE A 221 -23.13 22.78 1.35
CA ILE A 221 -22.39 23.20 2.53
C ILE A 221 -21.63 24.44 2.07
N GLU A 222 -22.34 25.56 2.13
CA GLU A 222 -21.77 26.88 2.00
C GLU A 222 -20.85 27.06 3.20
N THR A 223 -19.54 26.91 2.99
CA THR A 223 -18.51 27.64 3.74
C THR A 223 -17.26 27.74 2.93
#